data_2548ab8a6c15156d83d9dd0002aba459
#
_entry.id   2548ab8a6c15156d83d9dd0002aba459
#
_cell.length_a   1.000
_cell.length_b   1.000
_cell.length_c   1.000
_cell.angle_alpha   90.00
_cell.angle_beta   90.00
_cell.angle_gamma   90.00
#
_symmetry.space_group_name_H-M   'P 1'
#
loop_
_entity.id
_entity.type
_entity.pdbx_description
1 polymer ?
#
loop_
_entity_poly.entity_id
_entity_poly.type
_entity_poly.pdbx_seq_one_letter_code
_entity_poly.pdbx_strand_id
1 'polypeptide(L)'
;MTNKIDLSKKNHDYAVFTPALSGFYSSYVSKQQVNPNHVEPSRVPAKFENGLEGLNFLNPEAGYFTYDHVLYSAGHAELDMNKAPAKEGMIHGRDKNFTTLIGDSGGFQISKGVWQGNWLEPEGQCTETDKTRGKVLNWLENTADYSMVLDIPTNGLNFVDEVTGKPKCGLNNYGEFRDATISNNNYFFKHRQGKTKFLNVCQGSTYTQADDWFNKVCLPVVGETSGWAFGGIQKTMVNHSLRRLLYLKELKILENSEWIHFLGTGRLDQGVMYTAMQRAIRKHVNPNLTISMDCASPFIATANGQVYTHNTFDEKRIGYNMVHMVDEKNPQGKDTPWPWDDSPIGERLTWKDINWYDPGDLNKIGKEGKTSWDSFAYCLMMGHNIYKHIDSVQMANRLMTRTHGINPWVPSQYIEFSQVCESLFEKDYGGSMAAIDAELLKHEKLIAKLSRKKNLKNSDTFDSLFSFGDATPVNTDIDSTQEEDDER
;
A
#
# COMPACT_ATOMS: atom_id res chain seq x y z
N MET A 1 8.89 26.72 -19.23
CA MET A 1 8.26 25.40 -19.01
C MET A 1 9.13 24.67 -17.99
N THR A 2 8.69 24.60 -16.76
CA THR A 2 9.36 23.79 -15.73
C THR A 2 9.26 22.34 -16.17
N ASN A 3 10.39 21.64 -16.27
CA ASN A 3 10.40 20.21 -16.58
C ASN A 3 9.55 19.48 -15.54
N LYS A 4 8.38 18.98 -15.93
CA LYS A 4 7.55 18.16 -15.05
C LYS A 4 8.33 16.91 -14.65
N ILE A 5 8.34 16.63 -13.34
CA ILE A 5 8.99 15.45 -12.79
C ILE A 5 8.05 14.26 -12.99
N ASP A 6 8.47 13.33 -13.83
CA ASP A 6 7.75 12.08 -14.07
C ASP A 6 8.49 10.93 -13.38
N LEU A 7 7.89 10.42 -12.32
CA LEU A 7 8.42 9.30 -11.53
C LEU A 7 8.11 7.94 -12.16
N SER A 8 7.23 7.86 -13.15
CA SER A 8 6.82 6.60 -13.79
C SER A 8 7.92 5.94 -14.60
N LYS A 9 8.86 6.74 -15.15
CA LYS A 9 9.91 6.28 -16.07
C LYS A 9 10.78 5.14 -15.55
N LYS A 10 10.82 4.94 -14.24
CA LYS A 10 11.66 3.91 -13.60
C LYS A 10 10.88 2.66 -13.21
N ASN A 11 9.56 2.64 -13.37
CA ASN A 11 8.72 1.52 -12.98
C ASN A 11 8.97 0.24 -13.76
N HIS A 12 9.57 0.35 -14.96
CA HIS A 12 9.98 -0.82 -15.72
C HIS A 12 11.11 -1.63 -15.05
N ASP A 13 12.06 -0.99 -14.31
CA ASP A 13 13.27 -1.64 -13.81
C ASP A 13 13.16 -2.14 -12.38
N TYR A 14 12.21 -1.59 -11.62
CA TYR A 14 12.07 -1.80 -10.20
C TYR A 14 10.71 -2.38 -9.84
N ALA A 15 10.62 -3.02 -8.68
CA ALA A 15 9.33 -3.28 -8.07
C ALA A 15 8.58 -1.97 -7.83
N VAL A 16 7.33 -1.93 -8.24
CA VAL A 16 6.51 -0.72 -8.28
C VAL A 16 5.92 -0.45 -6.91
N PHE A 17 6.17 0.72 -6.36
CA PHE A 17 5.44 1.19 -5.19
C PHE A 17 4.11 1.79 -5.63
N THR A 18 2.99 1.30 -5.07
CA THR A 18 1.65 1.83 -5.32
C THR A 18 1.16 2.54 -4.05
N PRO A 19 1.13 3.89 -4.01
CA PRO A 19 0.56 4.59 -2.86
C PRO A 19 -0.87 4.10 -2.59
N ALA A 20 -1.12 3.58 -1.37
CA ALA A 20 -2.48 3.24 -0.95
C ALA A 20 -3.21 4.55 -0.56
N LEU A 21 -3.97 5.10 -1.50
CA LEU A 21 -4.59 6.41 -1.35
C LEU A 21 -5.55 6.46 -0.16
N SER A 22 -5.43 7.52 0.62
CA SER A 22 -6.43 7.89 1.61
C SER A 22 -7.70 8.40 0.93
N GLY A 23 -8.86 7.97 1.41
CA GLY A 23 -10.14 8.46 0.94
C GLY A 23 -10.28 9.98 1.12
N PHE A 24 -9.71 10.53 2.20
CA PHE A 24 -9.64 11.98 2.43
C PHE A 24 -8.88 12.69 1.32
N TYR A 25 -7.65 12.23 1.00
CA TYR A 25 -6.83 12.86 -0.03
C TYR A 25 -7.49 12.80 -1.40
N SER A 26 -7.92 11.61 -1.82
CA SER A 26 -8.54 11.41 -3.14
C SER A 26 -9.81 12.23 -3.33
N SER A 27 -10.63 12.35 -2.28
CA SER A 27 -11.84 13.14 -2.26
C SER A 27 -11.55 14.64 -2.23
N TYR A 28 -10.63 15.10 -1.39
CA TYR A 28 -10.34 16.50 -1.20
C TYR A 28 -9.69 17.13 -2.43
N VAL A 29 -8.68 16.47 -2.99
CA VAL A 29 -7.95 16.97 -4.18
C VAL A 29 -8.87 17.11 -5.39
N SER A 30 -9.84 16.23 -5.56
CA SER A 30 -10.78 16.27 -6.68
C SER A 30 -11.98 17.21 -6.48
N LYS A 31 -12.23 17.68 -5.27
CA LYS A 31 -13.40 18.56 -5.00
C LYS A 31 -13.41 19.85 -5.79
N GLN A 32 -12.25 20.39 -6.13
CA GLN A 32 -12.17 21.63 -6.90
C GLN A 32 -12.73 21.47 -8.32
N GLN A 33 -12.70 20.28 -8.90
CA GLN A 33 -13.33 19.99 -10.18
C GLN A 33 -14.84 20.13 -10.14
N VAL A 34 -15.46 19.79 -9.01
CA VAL A 34 -16.91 19.83 -8.82
C VAL A 34 -17.35 21.19 -8.25
N ASN A 35 -16.51 21.79 -7.41
CA ASN A 35 -16.72 23.09 -6.80
C ASN A 35 -15.45 23.96 -6.93
N PRO A 36 -15.35 24.82 -7.94
CA PRO A 36 -14.17 25.67 -8.18
C PRO A 36 -13.80 26.56 -6.98
N ASN A 37 -14.75 26.88 -6.13
CA ASN A 37 -14.57 27.72 -4.93
C ASN A 37 -14.38 26.89 -3.66
N HIS A 38 -14.04 25.60 -3.78
CA HIS A 38 -13.85 24.73 -2.62
C HIS A 38 -12.73 25.20 -1.69
N VAL A 39 -11.66 25.76 -2.25
CA VAL A 39 -10.60 26.44 -1.51
C VAL A 39 -10.60 27.90 -1.89
N GLU A 40 -10.66 28.77 -0.90
CA GLU A 40 -10.58 30.22 -1.10
C GLU A 40 -9.28 30.58 -1.85
N PRO A 41 -9.33 31.45 -2.88
CA PRO A 41 -8.15 31.81 -3.66
C PRO A 41 -6.98 32.32 -2.84
N SER A 42 -7.25 33.05 -1.74
CA SER A 42 -6.24 33.56 -0.82
C SER A 42 -5.52 32.47 -0.03
N ARG A 43 -6.14 31.27 0.08
CA ARG A 43 -5.57 30.11 0.76
C ARG A 43 -4.58 29.34 -0.11
N VAL A 44 -4.70 29.43 -1.42
CA VAL A 44 -3.82 28.73 -2.34
C VAL A 44 -2.44 29.38 -2.31
N PRO A 45 -1.34 28.63 -2.05
CA PRO A 45 0.00 29.18 -2.06
C PRO A 45 0.32 29.83 -3.41
N ALA A 46 1.00 30.97 -3.39
CA ALA A 46 1.25 31.79 -4.59
C ALA A 46 1.97 31.03 -5.74
N LYS A 47 2.74 29.98 -5.41
CA LYS A 47 3.45 29.15 -6.38
C LYS A 47 2.66 27.91 -6.83
N PHE A 48 1.39 27.78 -6.40
CA PHE A 48 0.51 26.66 -6.76
C PHE A 48 -0.43 27.09 -7.89
N GLU A 49 0.09 27.25 -9.08
CA GLU A 49 -0.65 27.72 -10.24
C GLU A 49 -1.85 26.86 -10.61
N ASN A 50 -1.76 25.55 -10.36
CA ASN A 50 -2.83 24.58 -10.61
C ASN A 50 -3.71 24.28 -9.38
N GLY A 51 -3.53 25.01 -8.28
CA GLY A 51 -4.29 24.81 -7.06
C GLY A 51 -4.27 23.38 -6.55
N LEU A 52 -5.41 22.88 -6.08
CA LEU A 52 -5.57 21.48 -5.62
C LEU A 52 -5.31 20.45 -6.72
N GLU A 53 -5.65 20.76 -7.97
CA GLU A 53 -5.45 19.84 -9.09
C GLU A 53 -3.96 19.52 -9.30
N GLY A 54 -3.07 20.44 -8.94
CA GLY A 54 -1.63 20.22 -8.93
C GLY A 54 -1.16 19.12 -7.97
N LEU A 55 -1.97 18.75 -6.98
CA LEU A 55 -1.71 17.63 -6.08
C LEU A 55 -2.15 16.27 -6.66
N ASN A 56 -2.91 16.28 -7.74
CA ASN A 56 -3.35 15.07 -8.43
C ASN A 56 -2.21 14.50 -9.28
N PHE A 57 -1.39 13.66 -8.70
CA PHE A 57 -0.25 13.03 -9.39
C PHE A 57 -0.67 12.03 -10.48
N LEU A 58 -1.93 11.61 -10.52
CA LEU A 58 -2.48 10.77 -11.60
C LEU A 58 -2.87 11.60 -12.84
N ASN A 59 -2.87 12.94 -12.73
CA ASN A 59 -3.15 13.83 -13.84
C ASN A 59 -1.83 14.34 -14.46
N PRO A 60 -1.43 13.83 -15.64
CA PRO A 60 -0.16 14.23 -16.27
C PRO A 60 -0.15 15.68 -16.74
N GLU A 61 -1.31 16.33 -16.85
CA GLU A 61 -1.40 17.72 -17.31
C GLU A 61 -1.28 18.73 -16.16
N ALA A 62 -1.97 18.49 -15.05
CA ALA A 62 -2.06 19.41 -13.94
C ALA A 62 -1.11 19.11 -12.78
N GLY A 63 -0.76 17.85 -12.53
CA GLY A 63 0.06 17.42 -11.40
C GLY A 63 1.42 18.10 -11.34
N TYR A 64 1.85 18.52 -10.14
CA TYR A 64 3.21 19.06 -9.92
C TYR A 64 4.29 18.00 -10.08
N PHE A 65 3.94 16.76 -9.88
CA PHE A 65 4.69 15.58 -10.36
C PHE A 65 3.67 14.56 -10.87
N THR A 66 4.13 13.60 -11.64
CA THR A 66 3.29 12.54 -12.18
C THR A 66 3.79 11.17 -11.75
N TYR A 67 2.85 10.29 -11.49
CA TYR A 67 3.10 8.88 -11.20
C TYR A 67 1.92 8.04 -11.66
N ASP A 68 2.23 6.93 -12.32
CA ASP A 68 1.25 6.14 -13.07
C ASP A 68 0.63 4.98 -12.31
N HIS A 69 1.05 4.73 -11.05
CA HIS A 69 0.55 3.61 -10.25
C HIS A 69 -0.06 4.07 -8.94
N VAL A 70 -1.16 3.43 -8.57
CA VAL A 70 -1.89 3.73 -7.34
C VAL A 70 -2.66 2.51 -6.86
N LEU A 71 -2.87 2.40 -5.55
CA LEU A 71 -3.81 1.46 -4.95
C LEU A 71 -4.95 2.21 -4.30
N TYR A 72 -6.17 1.71 -4.47
CA TYR A 72 -7.34 2.19 -3.73
C TYR A 72 -8.20 1.02 -3.26
N SER A 73 -8.72 1.12 -2.03
CA SER A 73 -9.45 0.01 -1.40
C SER A 73 -10.96 0.19 -1.48
N ALA A 74 -11.67 -0.84 -1.90
CA ALA A 74 -13.12 -0.94 -1.80
C ALA A 74 -13.60 -0.78 -0.34
N GLY A 75 -12.73 -1.09 0.64
CA GLY A 75 -13.03 -0.90 2.06
C GLY A 75 -13.24 0.55 2.49
N HIS A 76 -12.77 1.50 1.71
CA HIS A 76 -12.88 2.95 1.96
C HIS A 76 -13.64 3.67 0.86
N ALA A 77 -13.95 2.97 -0.22
CA ALA A 77 -14.58 3.52 -1.40
C ALA A 77 -16.09 3.75 -1.22
N GLU A 78 -16.61 4.68 -2.01
CA GLU A 78 -18.05 4.75 -2.26
C GLU A 78 -18.45 3.61 -3.22
N LEU A 79 -19.04 2.56 -2.70
CA LEU A 79 -19.43 1.39 -3.48
C LEU A 79 -20.68 1.60 -4.35
N ASP A 80 -21.40 2.71 -4.20
CA ASP A 80 -22.47 3.13 -5.10
C ASP A 80 -21.86 3.87 -6.30
N MET A 81 -21.75 3.19 -7.42
CA MET A 81 -21.15 3.71 -8.66
C MET A 81 -21.84 4.94 -9.22
N ASN A 82 -23.06 5.26 -8.80
CA ASN A 82 -23.73 6.52 -9.17
C ASN A 82 -23.18 7.71 -8.37
N LYS A 83 -22.60 7.47 -7.21
CA LYS A 83 -22.05 8.50 -6.31
C LYS A 83 -20.51 8.56 -6.33
N ALA A 84 -19.86 7.42 -6.60
CA ALA A 84 -18.41 7.29 -6.54
C ALA A 84 -17.65 8.35 -7.37
N PRO A 85 -18.02 8.65 -8.64
CA PRO A 85 -17.31 9.65 -9.42
C PRO A 85 -17.30 11.04 -8.80
N ALA A 86 -18.41 11.44 -8.16
CA ALA A 86 -18.50 12.75 -7.50
C ALA A 86 -17.74 12.81 -6.17
N LYS A 87 -17.57 11.68 -5.49
CA LYS A 87 -16.85 11.61 -4.21
C LYS A 87 -15.37 11.34 -4.38
N GLU A 88 -14.97 10.62 -5.42
CA GLU A 88 -13.63 10.06 -5.62
C GLU A 88 -13.12 10.43 -7.02
N GLY A 89 -13.25 11.70 -7.39
CA GLY A 89 -12.93 12.20 -8.73
C GLY A 89 -11.49 11.91 -9.16
N MET A 90 -10.53 11.93 -8.24
CA MET A 90 -9.15 11.56 -8.52
C MET A 90 -9.02 10.14 -9.07
N ILE A 91 -9.82 9.20 -8.57
CA ILE A 91 -9.80 7.80 -8.97
C ILE A 91 -10.60 7.58 -10.26
N HIS A 92 -11.83 8.09 -10.31
CA HIS A 92 -12.73 7.86 -11.44
C HIS A 92 -12.42 8.75 -12.66
N GLY A 93 -11.80 9.91 -12.45
CA GLY A 93 -11.37 10.84 -13.49
C GLY A 93 -9.95 10.58 -14.04
N ARG A 94 -9.25 9.54 -13.54
CA ARG A 94 -7.90 9.22 -14.02
C ARG A 94 -7.88 8.80 -15.50
N ASP A 95 -6.82 9.13 -16.20
CA ASP A 95 -6.57 8.58 -17.53
C ASP A 95 -6.12 7.11 -17.39
N LYS A 96 -6.98 6.18 -17.78
CA LYS A 96 -6.72 4.73 -17.73
C LYS A 96 -5.63 4.28 -18.71
N ASN A 97 -5.29 5.09 -19.72
CA ASN A 97 -4.19 4.77 -20.64
C ASN A 97 -2.83 5.16 -20.05
N PHE A 98 -2.83 6.11 -19.13
CA PHE A 98 -1.61 6.54 -18.43
C PHE A 98 -1.41 5.83 -17.11
N THR A 99 -2.48 5.51 -16.38
CA THR A 99 -2.42 5.05 -14.99
C THR A 99 -2.88 3.61 -14.83
N THR A 100 -2.24 2.89 -13.91
CA THR A 100 -2.64 1.57 -13.43
C THR A 100 -3.16 1.67 -11.99
N LEU A 101 -4.39 1.27 -11.78
CA LEU A 101 -5.00 1.21 -10.44
C LEU A 101 -5.13 -0.23 -9.97
N ILE A 102 -4.56 -0.49 -8.80
CA ILE A 102 -4.74 -1.75 -8.09
C ILE A 102 -5.89 -1.59 -7.10
N GLY A 103 -6.93 -2.40 -7.24
CA GLY A 103 -8.09 -2.43 -6.36
C GLY A 103 -7.90 -3.42 -5.22
N ASP A 104 -7.82 -2.92 -3.98
CA ASP A 104 -7.94 -3.79 -2.82
C ASP A 104 -9.42 -4.09 -2.55
N SER A 105 -9.73 -5.36 -2.31
CA SER A 105 -11.11 -5.83 -2.15
C SER A 105 -11.76 -5.42 -0.83
N GLY A 106 -10.99 -4.94 0.14
CA GLY A 106 -11.49 -4.54 1.44
C GLY A 106 -11.83 -5.70 2.38
N GLY A 107 -11.26 -6.89 2.17
CA GLY A 107 -11.48 -8.03 3.07
C GLY A 107 -11.11 -7.78 4.52
N PHE A 108 -10.25 -6.80 4.76
CA PHE A 108 -9.93 -6.32 6.11
C PHE A 108 -11.15 -5.71 6.83
N GLN A 109 -12.08 -5.09 6.13
CA GLN A 109 -13.33 -4.56 6.70
C GLN A 109 -14.23 -5.69 7.22
N ILE A 110 -14.17 -6.85 6.57
CA ILE A 110 -14.83 -8.07 7.07
C ILE A 110 -14.15 -8.50 8.37
N SER A 111 -12.83 -8.65 8.36
CA SER A 111 -12.05 -9.07 9.53
C SER A 111 -12.29 -8.20 10.76
N LYS A 112 -12.47 -6.90 10.57
CA LYS A 112 -12.76 -5.91 11.62
C LYS A 112 -14.24 -5.89 12.05
N GLY A 113 -15.12 -6.64 11.37
CA GLY A 113 -16.55 -6.63 11.63
C GLY A 113 -17.26 -5.34 11.19
N VAL A 114 -16.64 -4.54 10.32
CA VAL A 114 -17.27 -3.33 9.74
C VAL A 114 -18.33 -3.75 8.71
N TRP A 115 -18.00 -4.68 7.85
CA TRP A 115 -18.96 -5.28 6.95
C TRP A 115 -19.61 -6.49 7.61
N GLN A 116 -20.88 -6.35 7.95
CA GLN A 116 -21.68 -7.39 8.61
C GLN A 116 -22.16 -8.42 7.60
N GLY A 117 -22.39 -9.66 8.07
CA GLY A 117 -22.95 -10.74 7.29
C GLY A 117 -22.50 -12.12 7.78
N ASN A 118 -23.12 -13.17 7.28
CA ASN A 118 -22.65 -14.54 7.47
C ASN A 118 -21.78 -14.95 6.29
N TRP A 119 -20.47 -14.77 6.41
CA TRP A 119 -19.51 -14.98 5.33
C TRP A 119 -19.27 -16.44 4.96
N LEU A 120 -19.65 -17.38 5.84
CA LEU A 120 -19.61 -18.83 5.56
C LEU A 120 -20.72 -19.27 4.63
N GLU A 121 -21.83 -18.55 4.62
CA GLU A 121 -22.97 -18.92 3.78
C GLU A 121 -22.65 -18.80 2.29
N PRO A 122 -23.00 -19.82 1.49
CA PRO A 122 -22.94 -19.74 0.05
C PRO A 122 -23.90 -18.69 -0.50
N GLU A 123 -23.72 -18.36 -1.77
CA GLU A 123 -24.60 -17.46 -2.49
C GLU A 123 -26.08 -17.85 -2.35
N GLY A 124 -26.92 -16.85 -2.14
CA GLY A 124 -28.37 -16.99 -2.02
C GLY A 124 -28.87 -17.32 -0.62
N GLN A 125 -27.99 -17.60 0.32
CA GLN A 125 -28.39 -17.94 1.71
C GLN A 125 -28.26 -16.75 2.68
N CYS A 126 -27.41 -15.76 2.38
CA CYS A 126 -27.30 -14.54 3.17
C CYS A 126 -27.34 -13.29 2.29
N THR A 127 -28.49 -12.62 2.25
CA THR A 127 -28.73 -11.44 1.41
C THR A 127 -27.76 -10.29 1.68
N GLU A 128 -27.39 -10.04 2.95
CA GLU A 128 -26.46 -8.96 3.31
C GLU A 128 -25.05 -9.23 2.79
N THR A 129 -24.59 -10.47 2.92
CA THR A 129 -23.29 -10.90 2.41
C THR A 129 -23.23 -10.79 0.89
N ASP A 130 -24.26 -11.30 0.19
CA ASP A 130 -24.32 -11.25 -1.28
C ASP A 130 -24.41 -9.82 -1.80
N LYS A 131 -25.15 -8.95 -1.12
CA LYS A 131 -25.23 -7.54 -1.45
C LYS A 131 -23.86 -6.86 -1.34
N THR A 132 -23.10 -7.18 -0.30
CA THR A 132 -21.74 -6.63 -0.10
C THR A 132 -20.77 -7.19 -1.14
N ARG A 133 -20.77 -8.52 -1.38
CA ARG A 133 -19.99 -9.17 -2.45
C ARG A 133 -20.26 -8.51 -3.81
N GLY A 134 -21.54 -8.32 -4.16
CA GLY A 134 -21.95 -7.70 -5.42
C GLY A 134 -21.51 -6.25 -5.56
N LYS A 135 -21.60 -5.44 -4.51
CA LYS A 135 -21.14 -4.05 -4.54
C LYS A 135 -19.63 -3.94 -4.69
N VAL A 136 -18.87 -4.77 -3.95
CA VAL A 136 -17.42 -4.80 -4.04
C VAL A 136 -16.98 -5.23 -5.43
N LEU A 137 -17.53 -6.33 -5.95
CA LEU A 137 -17.23 -6.81 -7.30
C LEU A 137 -17.52 -5.75 -8.36
N ASN A 138 -18.70 -5.12 -8.30
CA ASN A 138 -19.08 -4.08 -9.24
C ASN A 138 -18.13 -2.86 -9.18
N TRP A 139 -17.73 -2.45 -7.99
CA TRP A 139 -16.76 -1.36 -7.83
C TRP A 139 -15.40 -1.73 -8.41
N LEU A 140 -14.85 -2.90 -8.08
CA LEU A 140 -13.56 -3.37 -8.59
C LEU A 140 -13.55 -3.42 -10.13
N GLU A 141 -14.58 -3.99 -10.73
CA GLU A 141 -14.65 -4.14 -12.19
C GLU A 141 -14.85 -2.82 -12.96
N ASN A 142 -15.43 -1.81 -12.34
CA ASN A 142 -15.59 -0.51 -13.00
C ASN A 142 -14.44 0.46 -12.71
N THR A 143 -13.62 0.17 -11.69
CA THR A 143 -12.61 1.11 -11.20
C THR A 143 -11.19 0.64 -11.42
N ALA A 144 -10.87 -0.62 -11.14
CA ALA A 144 -9.50 -1.12 -11.08
C ALA A 144 -9.06 -1.88 -12.34
N ASP A 145 -7.77 -1.82 -12.63
CA ASP A 145 -7.14 -2.58 -13.74
C ASP A 145 -6.73 -3.98 -13.24
N TYR A 146 -6.15 -4.05 -12.04
CA TYR A 146 -5.90 -5.29 -11.29
C TYR A 146 -6.60 -5.21 -9.95
N SER A 147 -7.18 -6.32 -9.49
CA SER A 147 -7.91 -6.37 -8.22
C SER A 147 -7.59 -7.63 -7.43
N MET A 148 -7.48 -7.52 -6.11
CA MET A 148 -7.48 -8.69 -5.26
C MET A 148 -8.86 -9.36 -5.29
N VAL A 149 -8.89 -10.69 -5.24
CA VAL A 149 -10.12 -11.40 -4.88
C VAL A 149 -10.56 -11.01 -3.47
N LEU A 150 -11.82 -11.20 -3.13
CA LEU A 150 -12.32 -10.84 -1.79
C LEU A 150 -11.90 -11.92 -0.78
N ASP A 151 -10.63 -11.90 -0.40
CA ASP A 151 -10.10 -12.71 0.67
C ASP A 151 -10.42 -12.12 2.05
N ILE A 152 -10.44 -12.96 3.06
CA ILE A 152 -10.59 -12.51 4.45
C ILE A 152 -9.28 -12.78 5.19
N PRO A 153 -8.51 -11.73 5.56
CA PRO A 153 -7.22 -11.91 6.20
C PRO A 153 -7.29 -12.70 7.51
N THR A 154 -6.48 -13.77 7.61
CA THR A 154 -6.51 -14.69 8.75
C THR A 154 -6.12 -14.06 10.09
N ASN A 155 -5.45 -12.90 10.07
CA ASN A 155 -5.17 -12.12 11.28
C ASN A 155 -6.45 -11.52 11.92
N GLY A 156 -7.58 -11.57 11.23
CA GLY A 156 -8.90 -11.24 11.78
C GLY A 156 -9.26 -12.00 13.04
N LEU A 157 -8.66 -13.16 13.28
CA LEU A 157 -8.77 -13.88 14.55
C LEU A 157 -8.33 -13.05 15.78
N ASN A 158 -7.48 -12.05 15.57
CA ASN A 158 -6.97 -11.18 16.63
C ASN A 158 -7.88 -9.95 16.89
N PHE A 159 -8.85 -9.70 16.03
CA PHE A 159 -9.81 -8.60 16.19
C PHE A 159 -11.02 -9.08 16.97
N VAL A 160 -10.89 -9.12 18.27
CA VAL A 160 -11.93 -9.63 19.18
C VAL A 160 -12.83 -8.50 19.68
N ASP A 161 -14.08 -8.84 19.88
CA ASP A 161 -15.03 -8.01 20.61
C ASP A 161 -14.72 -8.08 22.11
N GLU A 162 -14.59 -6.95 22.76
CA GLU A 162 -14.14 -6.85 24.15
C GLU A 162 -15.13 -7.47 25.15
N VAL A 163 -16.40 -7.53 24.79
CA VAL A 163 -17.48 -8.05 25.68
C VAL A 163 -17.58 -9.56 25.53
N THR A 164 -17.57 -10.07 24.30
CA THR A 164 -17.81 -11.50 24.02
C THR A 164 -16.53 -12.31 23.93
N GLY A 165 -15.36 -11.66 23.75
CA GLY A 165 -14.08 -12.31 23.51
C GLY A 165 -13.99 -13.07 22.18
N LYS A 166 -14.99 -12.92 21.29
CA LYS A 166 -15.03 -13.58 19.98
C LYS A 166 -14.55 -12.67 18.87
N PRO A 167 -14.02 -13.21 17.76
CA PRO A 167 -13.66 -12.41 16.59
C PRO A 167 -14.85 -11.60 16.07
N LYS A 168 -14.63 -10.31 15.80
CA LYS A 168 -15.68 -9.35 15.37
C LYS A 168 -16.38 -9.75 14.07
N CYS A 169 -15.70 -10.47 13.21
CA CYS A 169 -16.25 -10.94 11.92
C CYS A 169 -17.12 -12.21 12.05
N GLY A 170 -17.21 -12.80 13.25
CA GLY A 170 -17.95 -14.04 13.49
C GLY A 170 -17.27 -15.32 12.99
N LEU A 171 -16.04 -15.24 12.42
CA LEU A 171 -15.23 -16.38 12.01
C LEU A 171 -14.28 -16.75 13.15
N ASN A 172 -14.31 -17.99 13.63
CA ASN A 172 -13.70 -18.36 14.91
C ASN A 172 -12.38 -19.12 14.78
N ASN A 173 -12.02 -19.58 13.60
CA ASN A 173 -10.81 -20.35 13.36
C ASN A 173 -10.32 -20.21 11.91
N TYR A 174 -9.06 -20.58 11.67
CA TYR A 174 -8.44 -20.52 10.35
C TYR A 174 -9.28 -21.19 9.24
N GLY A 175 -9.89 -22.34 9.53
CA GLY A 175 -10.72 -23.07 8.56
C GLY A 175 -11.92 -22.23 8.08
N GLU A 176 -12.57 -21.53 8.98
CA GLU A 176 -13.70 -20.66 8.66
C GLU A 176 -13.27 -19.46 7.80
N PHE A 177 -12.11 -18.83 8.07
CA PHE A 177 -11.56 -17.78 7.20
C PHE A 177 -11.27 -18.28 5.79
N ARG A 178 -10.69 -19.47 5.68
CA ARG A 178 -10.44 -20.13 4.41
C ARG A 178 -11.75 -20.40 3.65
N ASP A 179 -12.72 -21.03 4.30
CA ASP A 179 -13.98 -21.46 3.68
C ASP A 179 -14.85 -20.25 3.27
N ALA A 180 -14.87 -19.20 4.09
CA ALA A 180 -15.50 -17.93 3.75
C ALA A 180 -14.84 -17.26 2.52
N THR A 181 -13.50 -17.31 2.43
CA THR A 181 -12.79 -16.81 1.24
C THR A 181 -13.12 -17.64 0.01
N ILE A 182 -13.22 -18.97 0.12
CA ILE A 182 -13.68 -19.82 -0.99
C ILE A 182 -15.08 -19.42 -1.45
N SER A 183 -16.00 -19.17 -0.53
CA SER A 183 -17.35 -18.71 -0.83
C SER A 183 -17.34 -17.36 -1.58
N ASN A 184 -16.50 -16.42 -1.15
CA ASN A 184 -16.32 -15.14 -1.83
C ASN A 184 -15.75 -15.29 -3.25
N ASN A 185 -14.72 -16.14 -3.42
CA ASN A 185 -14.12 -16.42 -4.74
C ASN A 185 -15.15 -17.02 -5.70
N ASN A 186 -15.93 -18.00 -5.23
CA ASN A 186 -17.00 -18.61 -6.04
C ASN A 186 -18.01 -17.57 -6.52
N TYR A 187 -18.42 -16.66 -5.62
CA TYR A 187 -19.32 -15.56 -5.99
C TYR A 187 -18.66 -14.66 -7.04
N PHE A 188 -17.43 -14.22 -6.84
CA PHE A 188 -16.74 -13.31 -7.74
C PHE A 188 -16.58 -13.90 -9.14
N PHE A 189 -16.05 -15.12 -9.25
CA PHE A 189 -15.81 -15.75 -10.56
C PHE A 189 -17.09 -16.13 -11.28
N LYS A 190 -18.18 -16.38 -10.55
CA LYS A 190 -19.50 -16.61 -11.15
C LYS A 190 -20.13 -15.34 -11.73
N HIS A 191 -19.94 -14.19 -11.07
CA HIS A 191 -20.64 -12.94 -11.38
C HIS A 191 -19.79 -11.88 -12.08
N ARG A 192 -18.48 -12.09 -12.20
CA ARG A 192 -17.59 -11.12 -12.85
C ARG A 192 -17.95 -10.90 -14.32
N GLN A 193 -17.65 -9.68 -14.80
CA GLN A 193 -17.84 -9.29 -16.20
C GLN A 193 -16.50 -9.27 -16.97
N GLY A 194 -15.36 -9.56 -16.33
CA GLY A 194 -14.03 -9.60 -16.92
C GLY A 194 -13.42 -8.23 -17.23
N LYS A 195 -13.85 -7.18 -16.53
CA LYS A 195 -13.34 -5.82 -16.74
C LYS A 195 -12.06 -5.53 -15.96
N THR A 196 -11.82 -6.24 -14.87
CA THR A 196 -10.59 -6.18 -14.07
C THR A 196 -9.86 -7.52 -14.09
N LYS A 197 -8.55 -7.51 -13.93
CA LYS A 197 -7.70 -8.69 -13.81
C LYS A 197 -7.53 -9.07 -12.34
N PHE A 198 -8.06 -10.22 -11.92
CA PHE A 198 -7.97 -10.63 -10.53
C PHE A 198 -6.60 -11.20 -10.16
N LEU A 199 -6.12 -10.82 -8.97
CA LEU A 199 -4.95 -11.36 -8.29
C LEU A 199 -5.40 -12.32 -7.19
N ASN A 200 -4.82 -13.52 -7.19
CA ASN A 200 -5.11 -14.57 -6.23
C ASN A 200 -4.36 -14.32 -4.92
N VAL A 201 -5.06 -14.25 -3.80
CA VAL A 201 -4.45 -13.81 -2.53
C VAL A 201 -3.95 -15.00 -1.72
N CYS A 202 -2.63 -15.04 -1.48
CA CYS A 202 -1.97 -16.01 -0.62
C CYS A 202 -1.99 -15.57 0.83
N GLN A 203 -2.51 -16.41 1.71
CA GLN A 203 -2.60 -16.22 3.16
C GLN A 203 -1.96 -17.39 3.93
N GLY A 204 -1.97 -17.34 5.25
CA GLY A 204 -1.47 -18.36 6.15
C GLY A 204 -0.28 -17.90 6.99
N SER A 205 -0.29 -18.24 8.28
CA SER A 205 0.72 -17.80 9.27
C SER A 205 1.83 -18.81 9.49
N THR A 206 1.65 -20.05 9.03
CA THR A 206 2.65 -21.13 9.04
C THR A 206 2.76 -21.74 7.65
N TYR A 207 3.81 -22.52 7.38
CA TYR A 207 3.92 -23.25 6.12
C TYR A 207 2.74 -24.18 5.88
N THR A 208 2.28 -24.88 6.91
CA THR A 208 1.11 -25.76 6.81
C THR A 208 -0.16 -25.01 6.42
N GLN A 209 -0.42 -23.85 7.05
CA GLN A 209 -1.57 -23.02 6.69
C GLN A 209 -1.41 -22.42 5.29
N ALA A 210 -0.21 -21.95 4.94
CA ALA A 210 0.08 -21.41 3.62
C ALA A 210 -0.10 -22.45 2.49
N ASP A 211 0.26 -23.69 2.74
CA ASP A 211 0.08 -24.80 1.78
C ASP A 211 -1.39 -25.25 1.70
N ASP A 212 -2.08 -25.33 2.84
CA ASP A 212 -3.53 -25.62 2.85
C ASP A 212 -4.32 -24.52 2.12
N TRP A 213 -4.01 -23.24 2.39
CA TRP A 213 -4.62 -22.10 1.69
C TRP A 213 -4.35 -22.16 0.19
N PHE A 214 -3.10 -22.37 -0.20
CA PHE A 214 -2.74 -22.46 -1.61
C PHE A 214 -3.52 -23.58 -2.32
N ASN A 215 -3.56 -24.77 -1.73
CA ASN A 215 -4.20 -25.93 -2.33
C ASN A 215 -5.73 -25.81 -2.40
N LYS A 216 -6.35 -25.18 -1.39
CA LYS A 216 -7.83 -25.14 -1.29
C LYS A 216 -8.47 -23.85 -1.77
N VAL A 217 -7.77 -22.72 -1.64
CA VAL A 217 -8.28 -21.41 -2.05
C VAL A 217 -7.72 -20.98 -3.40
N CYS A 218 -6.39 -21.06 -3.55
CA CYS A 218 -5.73 -20.47 -4.70
C CYS A 218 -5.70 -21.38 -5.93
N LEU A 219 -5.29 -22.64 -5.77
CA LEU A 219 -5.09 -23.55 -6.88
C LEU A 219 -6.38 -23.86 -7.67
N PRO A 220 -7.57 -24.02 -7.04
CA PRO A 220 -8.81 -24.26 -7.77
C PRO A 220 -9.23 -23.14 -8.72
N VAL A 221 -8.77 -21.91 -8.48
CA VAL A 221 -9.15 -20.72 -9.26
C VAL A 221 -7.98 -20.10 -10.04
N VAL A 222 -6.87 -20.81 -10.15
CA VAL A 222 -5.64 -20.29 -10.80
C VAL A 222 -5.88 -19.89 -12.26
N GLY A 223 -6.74 -20.59 -12.98
CA GLY A 223 -7.11 -20.27 -14.38
C GLY A 223 -8.01 -19.04 -14.52
N GLU A 224 -8.54 -18.54 -13.41
CA GLU A 224 -9.45 -17.38 -13.36
C GLU A 224 -8.72 -16.09 -12.99
N THR A 225 -7.43 -16.17 -12.63
CA THR A 225 -6.63 -15.05 -12.12
C THR A 225 -5.42 -14.76 -13.01
N SER A 226 -5.01 -13.50 -13.06
CA SER A 226 -3.88 -13.04 -13.88
C SER A 226 -2.58 -12.88 -13.09
N GLY A 227 -2.61 -13.17 -11.79
CA GLY A 227 -1.44 -13.01 -10.95
C GLY A 227 -1.74 -13.28 -9.47
N TRP A 228 -0.86 -12.77 -8.60
CA TRP A 228 -0.82 -13.12 -7.19
C TRP A 228 -0.75 -11.90 -6.29
N ALA A 229 -1.31 -12.02 -5.10
CA ALA A 229 -1.11 -11.07 -4.02
C ALA A 229 -0.67 -11.82 -2.76
N PHE A 230 0.23 -11.23 -1.98
CA PHE A 230 0.75 -11.80 -0.75
C PHE A 230 0.26 -10.99 0.44
N GLY A 231 -0.56 -11.60 1.30
CA GLY A 231 -1.08 -11.03 2.53
C GLY A 231 -0.42 -11.61 3.79
N GLY A 232 -0.80 -11.09 4.95
CA GLY A 232 -0.39 -11.62 6.24
C GLY A 232 1.14 -11.75 6.40
N ILE A 233 1.58 -12.85 6.99
CA ILE A 233 2.99 -13.11 7.26
C ILE A 233 3.79 -13.38 5.97
N GLN A 234 3.14 -13.83 4.91
CA GLN A 234 3.82 -14.17 3.65
C GLN A 234 4.46 -12.96 2.96
N LYS A 235 3.98 -11.75 3.23
CA LYS A 235 4.56 -10.52 2.70
C LYS A 235 5.78 -10.04 3.48
N THR A 236 5.88 -10.34 4.77
CA THR A 236 6.93 -9.84 5.65
C THR A 236 8.06 -10.85 5.88
N MET A 237 7.74 -12.13 5.82
CA MET A 237 8.71 -13.21 5.98
C MET A 237 9.20 -13.65 4.60
N VAL A 238 10.40 -13.24 4.24
CA VAL A 238 11.02 -13.46 2.92
C VAL A 238 11.06 -14.93 2.52
N ASN A 239 11.29 -15.83 3.47
CA ASN A 239 11.26 -17.28 3.22
C ASN A 239 9.89 -17.78 2.76
N HIS A 240 8.79 -17.23 3.30
CA HIS A 240 7.44 -17.62 2.88
C HIS A 240 7.13 -17.19 1.44
N SER A 241 7.46 -15.96 1.08
CA SER A 241 7.24 -15.47 -0.27
C SER A 241 8.14 -16.17 -1.30
N LEU A 242 9.45 -16.33 -1.01
CA LEU A 242 10.35 -17.06 -1.91
C LEU A 242 9.90 -18.52 -2.10
N ARG A 243 9.56 -19.21 -1.02
CA ARG A 243 9.07 -20.60 -1.06
C ARG A 243 7.86 -20.73 -1.99
N ARG A 244 6.89 -19.81 -1.87
CA ARG A 244 5.70 -19.85 -2.72
C ARG A 244 6.01 -19.50 -4.17
N LEU A 245 6.82 -18.49 -4.43
CA LEU A 245 7.20 -18.08 -5.78
C LEU A 245 7.98 -19.17 -6.50
N LEU A 246 8.93 -19.85 -5.81
CA LEU A 246 9.66 -20.98 -6.38
C LEU A 246 8.72 -22.14 -6.70
N TYR A 247 7.73 -22.41 -5.82
CA TYR A 247 6.76 -23.47 -6.10
C TYR A 247 5.83 -23.13 -7.27
N LEU A 248 5.41 -21.86 -7.41
CA LEU A 248 4.66 -21.39 -8.58
C LEU A 248 5.45 -21.53 -9.89
N LYS A 249 6.77 -21.32 -9.83
CA LYS A 249 7.68 -21.58 -10.95
C LYS A 249 7.67 -23.07 -11.33
N GLU A 250 7.86 -23.96 -10.35
CA GLU A 250 7.86 -25.40 -10.58
C GLU A 250 6.54 -25.94 -11.16
N LEU A 251 5.42 -25.34 -10.77
CA LEU A 251 4.12 -25.65 -11.33
C LEU A 251 3.87 -24.99 -12.70
N LYS A 252 4.84 -24.23 -13.25
CA LYS A 252 4.73 -23.45 -14.49
C LYS A 252 3.61 -22.41 -14.49
N ILE A 253 3.13 -22.03 -13.32
CA ILE A 253 2.07 -21.03 -13.16
C ILE A 253 2.66 -19.61 -13.28
N LEU A 254 3.87 -19.43 -12.77
CA LEU A 254 4.54 -18.13 -12.76
C LEU A 254 4.89 -17.62 -14.17
N GLU A 255 5.07 -18.54 -15.14
CA GLU A 255 5.33 -18.23 -16.54
C GLU A 255 4.23 -17.40 -17.20
N ASN A 256 2.98 -17.59 -16.75
CA ASN A 256 1.78 -16.92 -17.27
C ASN A 256 1.23 -15.85 -16.32
N SER A 257 1.90 -15.56 -15.22
CA SER A 257 1.46 -14.55 -14.26
C SER A 257 1.89 -13.16 -14.74
N GLU A 258 0.95 -12.21 -14.77
CA GLU A 258 1.25 -10.83 -15.19
C GLU A 258 1.76 -9.97 -14.02
N TRP A 259 1.20 -10.18 -12.82
CA TRP A 259 1.39 -9.29 -11.69
C TRP A 259 1.52 -10.03 -10.35
N ILE A 260 2.44 -9.56 -9.51
CA ILE A 260 2.54 -9.97 -8.11
C ILE A 260 2.45 -8.71 -7.24
N HIS A 261 1.60 -8.74 -6.23
CA HIS A 261 1.41 -7.63 -5.31
C HIS A 261 1.69 -8.02 -3.85
N PHE A 262 2.49 -7.23 -3.15
CA PHE A 262 2.75 -7.41 -1.71
C PHE A 262 1.96 -6.39 -0.91
N LEU A 263 0.89 -6.84 -0.26
CA LEU A 263 -0.09 -6.02 0.43
C LEU A 263 0.46 -5.33 1.68
N GLY A 264 0.29 -4.01 1.79
CA GLY A 264 0.59 -3.23 2.98
C GLY A 264 2.06 -3.27 3.40
N THR A 265 2.99 -3.17 2.45
CA THR A 265 4.43 -3.11 2.67
C THR A 265 5.03 -1.93 1.92
N GLY A 266 5.80 -1.07 2.59
CA GLY A 266 6.34 0.15 1.95
C GLY A 266 7.72 0.55 2.44
N ARG A 267 8.44 -0.34 3.13
CA ARG A 267 9.82 -0.06 3.55
C ARG A 267 10.78 -0.10 2.37
N LEU A 268 11.83 0.73 2.40
CA LEU A 268 12.83 0.79 1.33
C LEU A 268 13.57 -0.52 1.12
N ASP A 269 13.89 -1.22 2.20
CA ASP A 269 14.56 -2.52 2.14
C ASP A 269 13.66 -3.60 1.50
N GLN A 270 12.36 -3.57 1.74
CA GLN A 270 11.41 -4.46 1.05
C GLN A 270 11.35 -4.15 -0.44
N GLY A 271 11.30 -2.88 -0.83
CA GLY A 271 11.33 -2.47 -2.23
C GLY A 271 12.56 -2.99 -2.98
N VAL A 272 13.71 -2.95 -2.32
CA VAL A 272 14.97 -3.51 -2.86
C VAL A 272 14.89 -5.03 -3.00
N MET A 273 14.36 -5.74 -2.00
CA MET A 273 14.22 -7.19 -2.04
C MET A 273 13.21 -7.64 -3.11
N TYR A 274 12.09 -6.95 -3.25
CA TYR A 274 11.10 -7.27 -4.29
C TYR A 274 11.63 -6.99 -5.70
N THR A 275 12.45 -5.95 -5.87
CA THR A 275 13.15 -5.71 -7.13
C THR A 275 14.13 -6.85 -7.45
N ALA A 276 14.85 -7.36 -6.46
CA ALA A 276 15.73 -8.51 -6.65
C ALA A 276 14.96 -9.76 -7.09
N MET A 277 13.82 -10.05 -6.44
CA MET A 277 12.93 -11.15 -6.86
C MET A 277 12.40 -10.94 -8.29
N GLN A 278 11.92 -9.73 -8.61
CA GLN A 278 11.41 -9.40 -9.96
C GLN A 278 12.46 -9.65 -11.03
N ARG A 279 13.68 -9.18 -10.82
CA ARG A 279 14.79 -9.35 -11.77
C ARG A 279 15.13 -10.82 -11.98
N ALA A 280 15.20 -11.59 -10.90
CA ALA A 280 15.46 -13.03 -10.98
C ALA A 280 14.34 -13.77 -11.73
N ILE A 281 13.07 -13.47 -11.44
CA ILE A 281 11.93 -14.04 -12.15
C ILE A 281 11.95 -13.64 -13.63
N ARG A 282 12.19 -12.37 -13.93
CA ARG A 282 12.24 -11.88 -15.32
C ARG A 282 13.34 -12.55 -16.13
N LYS A 283 14.48 -12.81 -15.52
CA LYS A 283 15.62 -13.44 -16.20
C LYS A 283 15.39 -14.92 -16.47
N HIS A 284 14.79 -15.66 -15.54
CA HIS A 284 14.76 -17.11 -15.57
C HIS A 284 13.38 -17.72 -15.85
N VAL A 285 12.28 -16.95 -15.70
CA VAL A 285 10.92 -17.51 -15.75
C VAL A 285 10.01 -16.71 -16.69
N ASN A 286 9.79 -15.43 -16.40
CA ASN A 286 8.79 -14.61 -17.09
C ASN A 286 9.27 -13.15 -17.25
N PRO A 287 9.75 -12.75 -18.44
CA PRO A 287 10.35 -11.43 -18.66
C PRO A 287 9.38 -10.26 -18.48
N ASN A 288 8.07 -10.53 -18.51
CA ASN A 288 7.04 -9.49 -18.46
C ASN A 288 6.42 -9.31 -17.08
N LEU A 289 6.81 -10.14 -16.09
CA LEU A 289 6.23 -10.08 -14.76
C LEU A 289 6.52 -8.73 -14.09
N THR A 290 5.51 -8.15 -13.44
CA THR A 290 5.65 -6.98 -12.59
C THR A 290 5.42 -7.35 -11.13
N ILE A 291 6.30 -6.89 -10.24
CA ILE A 291 6.08 -6.95 -8.80
C ILE A 291 5.74 -5.55 -8.30
N SER A 292 4.73 -5.44 -7.45
CA SER A 292 4.35 -4.20 -6.78
C SER A 292 4.18 -4.38 -5.28
N MET A 293 4.18 -3.27 -4.57
CA MET A 293 3.94 -3.18 -3.14
C MET A 293 3.20 -1.90 -2.81
N ASP A 294 2.45 -1.89 -1.73
CA ASP A 294 1.70 -0.72 -1.30
C ASP A 294 1.89 -0.40 0.18
N CYS A 295 1.71 0.86 0.54
CA CYS A 295 1.37 1.24 1.90
C CYS A 295 0.70 2.61 1.95
N ALA A 296 -0.02 2.85 3.06
CA ALA A 296 -0.61 4.15 3.38
C ALA A 296 0.34 5.05 4.23
N SER A 297 1.58 4.61 4.46
CA SER A 297 2.53 5.32 5.33
C SER A 297 2.70 6.81 5.02
N PRO A 298 2.72 7.30 3.76
CA PRO A 298 2.80 8.73 3.47
C PRO A 298 1.65 9.53 4.07
N PHE A 299 0.45 8.96 4.06
CA PHE A 299 -0.77 9.60 4.61
C PHE A 299 -0.81 9.50 6.14
N ILE A 300 -0.44 8.33 6.67
CA ILE A 300 -0.39 8.07 8.12
C ILE A 300 0.66 8.98 8.79
N ALA A 301 1.84 9.14 8.22
CA ALA A 301 2.85 10.05 8.72
C ALA A 301 2.29 11.47 8.85
N THR A 302 1.62 11.97 7.83
CA THR A 302 0.99 13.31 7.88
C THR A 302 -0.10 13.39 8.95
N ALA A 303 -0.94 12.36 9.08
CA ALA A 303 -1.99 12.36 10.09
C ALA A 303 -1.41 12.36 11.52
N ASN A 304 -0.20 11.81 11.70
CA ASN A 304 0.57 11.89 12.94
C ASN A 304 1.43 13.18 13.04
N GLY A 305 1.23 14.14 12.15
CA GLY A 305 1.98 15.39 12.12
C GLY A 305 3.42 15.25 11.65
N GLN A 306 3.74 14.21 10.88
CA GLN A 306 5.09 13.92 10.42
C GLN A 306 5.25 14.16 8.92
N VAL A 307 6.41 14.66 8.53
CA VAL A 307 6.82 14.78 7.14
C VAL A 307 8.13 14.05 6.90
N TYR A 308 8.26 13.45 5.72
CA TYR A 308 9.50 12.83 5.29
C TYR A 308 10.54 13.89 4.98
N THR A 309 11.77 13.62 5.41
CA THR A 309 12.92 14.49 5.18
C THR A 309 13.92 13.79 4.25
N HIS A 310 15.21 13.92 4.53
CA HIS A 310 16.24 13.17 3.83
C HIS A 310 16.17 11.68 4.17
N ASN A 311 16.71 10.85 3.30
CA ASN A 311 16.81 9.41 3.53
C ASN A 311 18.19 9.04 4.06
N THR A 312 18.27 7.92 4.77
CA THR A 312 19.55 7.30 5.11
C THR A 312 19.85 6.19 4.12
N PHE A 313 21.00 6.31 3.45
CA PHE A 313 21.55 5.29 2.57
C PHE A 313 23.02 5.10 2.91
N ASP A 314 23.34 4.05 3.63
CA ASP A 314 24.71 3.70 4.01
C ASP A 314 24.87 2.17 4.11
N GLU A 315 26.08 1.72 4.45
CA GLU A 315 26.43 0.30 4.58
C GLU A 315 25.69 -0.43 5.71
N LYS A 316 25.05 0.30 6.64
CA LYS A 316 24.32 -0.27 7.78
C LYS A 316 22.81 -0.25 7.58
N ARG A 317 22.31 0.80 6.92
CA ARG A 317 20.86 1.06 6.86
C ARG A 317 20.44 1.69 5.53
N ILE A 318 19.25 1.31 5.09
CA ILE A 318 18.46 2.07 4.12
C ILE A 318 17.10 2.35 4.78
N GLY A 319 16.68 3.62 4.80
CA GLY A 319 15.45 3.97 5.50
C GLY A 319 15.04 5.42 5.33
N TYR A 320 13.79 5.67 5.64
CA TYR A 320 13.22 7.02 5.73
C TYR A 320 13.66 7.70 7.01
N ASN A 321 13.76 9.04 6.95
CA ASN A 321 13.78 9.89 8.12
C ASN A 321 12.55 10.80 8.07
N MET A 322 11.97 11.06 9.24
CA MET A 322 10.80 11.91 9.41
C MET A 322 11.01 12.87 10.56
N VAL A 323 10.34 14.00 10.50
CA VAL A 323 10.29 14.96 11.61
C VAL A 323 8.85 15.30 11.91
N HIS A 324 8.56 15.61 13.17
CA HIS A 324 7.30 16.20 13.56
C HIS A 324 7.24 17.65 13.11
N MET A 325 6.12 18.00 12.47
CA MET A 325 5.82 19.37 12.08
C MET A 325 5.54 20.23 13.30
N VAL A 326 6.04 21.45 13.25
CA VAL A 326 5.69 22.46 14.25
C VAL A 326 4.25 22.87 14.04
N ASP A 327 3.41 22.63 15.05
CA ASP A 327 2.02 23.11 15.09
C ASP A 327 1.96 24.45 15.79
N GLU A 328 2.23 25.52 15.05
CA GLU A 328 2.31 26.87 15.56
C GLU A 328 1.39 27.82 14.77
N LYS A 329 0.39 28.40 15.44
CA LYS A 329 -0.62 29.25 14.83
C LYS A 329 -0.08 30.56 14.25
N ASN A 330 0.99 31.08 14.85
CA ASN A 330 1.65 32.32 14.40
C ASN A 330 3.16 32.09 14.30
N PRO A 331 3.65 31.31 13.35
CA PRO A 331 5.06 31.00 13.26
C PRO A 331 5.87 32.27 12.96
N GLN A 332 6.96 32.44 13.68
CA GLN A 332 7.96 33.45 13.32
C GLN A 332 8.54 33.10 11.95
N GLY A 333 8.71 34.15 11.09
CA GLY A 333 9.22 33.91 9.75
C GLY A 333 8.26 33.14 8.84
N LYS A 334 6.96 33.32 9.00
CA LYS A 334 5.90 32.67 8.21
C LYS A 334 6.08 32.74 6.70
N ASP A 335 6.75 33.76 6.18
CA ASP A 335 7.03 33.94 4.76
C ASP A 335 8.35 33.30 4.33
N THR A 336 9.12 32.67 5.26
CA THR A 336 10.32 31.92 4.91
C THR A 336 9.97 30.63 4.20
N PRO A 337 10.85 30.13 3.31
CA PRO A 337 10.65 28.85 2.67
C PRO A 337 10.46 27.72 3.66
N TRP A 338 9.60 26.78 3.32
CA TRP A 338 9.47 25.54 4.07
C TRP A 338 10.76 24.73 3.92
N PRO A 339 11.35 24.15 5.00
CA PRO A 339 12.71 23.64 4.96
C PRO A 339 12.85 22.30 4.23
N TRP A 340 11.75 21.62 3.89
CA TRP A 340 11.76 20.35 3.13
C TRP A 340 11.36 20.62 1.69
N ASP A 341 12.27 21.27 0.96
CA ASP A 341 12.12 21.72 -0.43
C ASP A 341 12.54 20.70 -1.48
N ASP A 342 12.90 19.48 -1.06
CA ASP A 342 13.36 18.40 -1.92
C ASP A 342 12.19 17.57 -2.54
N SER A 343 11.06 18.24 -2.77
CA SER A 343 9.94 17.74 -3.57
C SER A 343 9.30 18.87 -4.37
N PRO A 344 8.61 18.56 -5.50
CA PRO A 344 7.87 19.57 -6.27
C PRO A 344 6.79 20.30 -5.49
N ILE A 345 6.31 19.70 -4.40
CA ILE A 345 5.37 20.33 -3.49
C ILE A 345 6.13 21.22 -2.51
N GLY A 346 7.13 20.68 -1.82
CA GLY A 346 7.88 21.38 -0.77
C GLY A 346 8.58 22.64 -1.27
N GLU A 347 9.20 22.63 -2.45
CA GLU A 347 9.89 23.79 -3.04
C GLU A 347 8.97 25.01 -3.30
N ARG A 348 7.65 24.79 -3.30
CA ARG A 348 6.63 25.80 -3.52
C ARG A 348 6.08 26.39 -2.25
N LEU A 349 6.42 25.84 -1.08
CA LEU A 349 5.80 26.17 0.21
C LEU A 349 6.63 27.15 1.03
N THR A 350 5.90 27.90 1.84
CA THR A 350 6.41 28.65 2.99
C THR A 350 5.76 28.13 4.26
N TRP A 351 6.29 28.52 5.42
CA TRP A 351 5.68 28.11 6.69
C TRP A 351 4.20 28.53 6.84
N LYS A 352 3.82 29.71 6.32
CA LYS A 352 2.42 30.15 6.36
C LYS A 352 1.48 29.27 5.56
N ASP A 353 1.98 28.59 4.54
CA ASP A 353 1.14 27.73 3.69
C ASP A 353 0.77 26.44 4.42
N ILE A 354 1.58 26.03 5.38
CA ILE A 354 1.32 24.86 6.24
C ILE A 354 0.59 25.29 7.52
N ASN A 355 1.14 26.24 8.27
CA ASN A 355 0.55 26.72 9.52
C ASN A 355 -0.49 27.82 9.26
N TRP A 356 -1.45 27.51 8.39
CA TRP A 356 -2.54 28.41 8.05
C TRP A 356 -3.61 28.41 9.14
N TYR A 357 -3.64 29.51 9.89
CA TYR A 357 -4.63 29.70 10.93
C TYR A 357 -5.83 30.50 10.40
N ASP A 358 -6.63 29.85 9.58
CA ASP A 358 -8.02 30.21 9.33
C ASP A 358 -8.84 28.96 9.65
N PRO A 359 -10.02 29.03 10.26
CA PRO A 359 -10.78 27.84 10.64
C PRO A 359 -11.16 27.04 9.40
N GLY A 360 -10.24 26.16 9.00
CA GLY A 360 -10.44 25.16 7.97
C GLY A 360 -11.33 24.01 8.45
N ASP A 361 -11.70 23.14 7.54
CA ASP A 361 -12.62 22.02 7.83
C ASP A 361 -12.18 21.15 8.98
N LEU A 362 -10.85 20.90 9.11
CA LEU A 362 -10.29 20.09 10.19
C LEU A 362 -10.20 20.83 11.53
N ASN A 363 -10.25 22.14 11.53
CA ASN A 363 -10.23 22.97 12.73
C ASN A 363 -11.64 23.31 13.22
N LYS A 364 -12.67 22.99 12.44
CA LYS A 364 -14.08 23.13 12.85
C LYS A 364 -14.52 21.92 13.70
N ILE A 365 -15.60 22.07 14.42
CA ILE A 365 -16.35 21.01 15.12
C ILE A 365 -15.45 20.12 16.00
N GLY A 366 -15.20 20.55 17.21
CA GLY A 366 -14.52 19.78 18.25
C GLY A 366 -13.00 19.65 18.12
N LYS A 367 -12.44 20.12 17.00
CA LYS A 367 -10.98 20.14 16.76
C LYS A 367 -10.41 21.55 16.74
N GLU A 368 -11.25 22.55 16.93
CA GLU A 368 -10.84 23.93 16.99
C GLU A 368 -9.77 24.16 18.06
N GLY A 369 -8.69 24.81 17.67
CA GLY A 369 -7.58 25.07 18.57
C GLY A 369 -6.61 23.92 18.80
N LYS A 370 -6.85 22.71 18.25
CA LYS A 370 -5.94 21.57 18.40
C LYS A 370 -4.76 21.58 17.43
N THR A 371 -4.97 22.10 16.23
CA THR A 371 -3.93 22.23 15.20
C THR A 371 -4.10 23.51 14.40
N SER A 372 -2.99 24.06 13.90
CA SER A 372 -2.96 25.15 12.95
C SER A 372 -3.11 24.69 11.49
N TRP A 373 -3.20 23.39 11.27
CA TRP A 373 -3.30 22.81 9.92
C TRP A 373 -4.76 22.64 9.51
N ASP A 374 -5.11 23.21 8.38
CA ASP A 374 -6.38 22.97 7.73
C ASP A 374 -6.32 21.76 6.79
N SER A 375 -7.44 21.40 6.15
CA SER A 375 -7.52 20.29 5.21
C SER A 375 -6.54 20.43 4.04
N PHE A 376 -6.30 21.66 3.59
CA PHE A 376 -5.37 21.91 2.50
C PHE A 376 -3.91 21.70 2.94
N ALA A 377 -3.52 22.18 4.12
CA ALA A 377 -2.19 21.92 4.68
C ALA A 377 -1.90 20.42 4.81
N TYR A 378 -2.89 19.65 5.28
CA TYR A 378 -2.76 18.18 5.31
C TYR A 378 -2.52 17.61 3.90
N CYS A 379 -3.25 18.05 2.87
CA CYS A 379 -3.05 17.58 1.50
C CYS A 379 -1.67 17.99 0.94
N LEU A 380 -1.18 19.20 1.27
CA LEU A 380 0.16 19.64 0.87
C LEU A 380 1.25 18.72 1.47
N MET A 381 1.17 18.45 2.76
CA MET A 381 2.11 17.55 3.44
C MET A 381 1.99 16.10 2.93
N MET A 382 0.76 15.61 2.68
CA MET A 382 0.54 14.29 2.09
C MET A 382 1.16 14.21 0.69
N GLY A 383 0.96 15.22 -0.16
CA GLY A 383 1.55 15.29 -1.49
C GLY A 383 3.08 15.26 -1.47
N HIS A 384 3.71 16.02 -0.55
CA HIS A 384 5.15 15.94 -0.31
C HIS A 384 5.57 14.53 0.11
N ASN A 385 4.90 13.93 1.10
CA ASN A 385 5.23 12.60 1.61
C ASN A 385 5.07 11.51 0.54
N ILE A 386 4.05 11.59 -0.32
CA ILE A 386 3.85 10.66 -1.44
C ILE A 386 5.04 10.72 -2.39
N TYR A 387 5.41 11.94 -2.83
CA TYR A 387 6.55 12.15 -3.71
C TYR A 387 7.83 11.55 -3.10
N LYS A 388 8.12 11.92 -1.86
CA LYS A 388 9.32 11.46 -1.14
C LYS A 388 9.37 9.95 -0.99
N HIS A 389 8.24 9.31 -0.75
CA HIS A 389 8.17 7.86 -0.64
C HIS A 389 8.51 7.17 -1.96
N ILE A 390 7.87 7.58 -3.05
CA ILE A 390 8.12 7.02 -4.39
C ILE A 390 9.58 7.23 -4.80
N ASP A 391 10.08 8.47 -4.71
CA ASP A 391 11.47 8.80 -5.06
C ASP A 391 12.48 8.01 -4.22
N SER A 392 12.19 7.82 -2.93
CA SER A 392 13.05 7.06 -2.01
C SER A 392 13.16 5.58 -2.38
N VAL A 393 12.03 4.94 -2.74
CA VAL A 393 12.03 3.54 -3.23
C VAL A 393 12.87 3.43 -4.50
N GLN A 394 12.69 4.35 -5.45
CA GLN A 394 13.45 4.37 -6.69
C GLN A 394 14.94 4.67 -6.46
N MET A 395 15.25 5.56 -5.52
CA MET A 395 16.62 5.88 -5.13
C MET A 395 17.32 4.66 -4.50
N ALA A 396 16.67 3.96 -3.57
CA ALA A 396 17.20 2.75 -2.94
C ALA A 396 17.57 1.70 -4.00
N ASN A 397 16.67 1.46 -4.94
CA ASN A 397 16.91 0.53 -6.05
C ASN A 397 18.04 0.99 -6.99
N ARG A 398 18.14 2.29 -7.28
CA ARG A 398 19.24 2.86 -8.08
C ARG A 398 20.59 2.67 -7.41
N LEU A 399 20.66 2.86 -6.08
CA LEU A 399 21.89 2.70 -5.33
C LEU A 399 22.34 1.24 -5.25
N MET A 400 21.42 0.28 -5.26
CA MET A 400 21.72 -1.16 -5.38
C MET A 400 22.49 -1.51 -6.65
N THR A 401 22.25 -0.80 -7.76
CA THR A 401 22.89 -1.11 -9.04
C THR A 401 24.27 -0.47 -9.22
N ARG A 402 24.68 0.40 -8.31
CA ARG A 402 26.03 1.01 -8.32
C ARG A 402 27.06 0.05 -7.76
N THR A 403 27.51 -0.91 -8.58
CA THR A 403 28.43 -1.96 -8.19
C THR A 403 29.79 -1.81 -8.90
N HIS A 404 30.68 -1.02 -8.30
CA HIS A 404 32.10 -1.21 -8.55
C HIS A 404 32.78 -1.23 -7.15
N GLY A 405 33.11 -2.42 -6.66
CA GLY A 405 33.72 -2.60 -5.34
C GLY A 405 32.74 -2.65 -4.17
N ILE A 406 33.15 -2.18 -3.00
CA ILE A 406 32.29 -2.05 -1.82
C ILE A 406 31.25 -0.97 -2.10
N ASN A 407 29.96 -1.33 -1.95
CA ASN A 407 28.89 -0.36 -2.08
C ASN A 407 28.63 0.32 -0.72
N PRO A 408 29.05 1.58 -0.52
CA PRO A 408 28.90 2.26 0.75
C PRO A 408 27.48 2.81 1.00
N TRP A 409 26.56 2.64 0.02
CA TRP A 409 25.21 3.23 0.06
C TRP A 409 24.13 2.24 0.45
N VAL A 410 24.46 0.94 0.50
CA VAL A 410 23.51 -0.12 0.79
C VAL A 410 24.18 -1.22 1.60
N PRO A 411 23.50 -1.79 2.62
CA PRO A 411 24.03 -2.93 3.35
C PRO A 411 24.27 -4.13 2.43
N SER A 412 25.43 -4.77 2.58
CA SER A 412 25.87 -5.90 1.74
C SER A 412 24.89 -7.08 1.69
N GLN A 413 24.10 -7.26 2.74
CA GLN A 413 23.08 -8.31 2.80
C GLN A 413 22.00 -8.22 1.69
N TYR A 414 21.68 -7.03 1.19
CA TYR A 414 20.72 -6.89 0.08
C TYR A 414 21.37 -7.23 -1.27
N ILE A 415 22.66 -6.98 -1.41
CA ILE A 415 23.44 -7.39 -2.59
C ILE A 415 23.53 -8.93 -2.63
N GLU A 416 23.89 -9.53 -1.49
CA GLU A 416 23.92 -11.00 -1.33
C GLU A 416 22.52 -11.60 -1.61
N PHE A 417 21.47 -11.01 -1.10
CA PHE A 417 20.10 -11.46 -1.37
C PHE A 417 19.74 -11.43 -2.85
N SER A 418 20.17 -10.42 -3.59
CA SER A 418 19.95 -10.35 -5.04
C SER A 418 20.62 -11.52 -5.77
N GLN A 419 21.86 -11.88 -5.37
CA GLN A 419 22.58 -13.02 -5.93
C GLN A 419 21.90 -14.35 -5.57
N VAL A 420 21.43 -14.47 -4.34
CA VAL A 420 20.68 -15.64 -3.87
C VAL A 420 19.38 -15.81 -4.66
N CYS A 421 18.61 -14.73 -4.85
CA CYS A 421 17.39 -14.79 -5.66
C CYS A 421 17.69 -15.30 -7.08
N GLU A 422 18.72 -14.78 -7.73
CA GLU A 422 19.10 -15.22 -9.07
C GLU A 422 19.41 -16.72 -9.10
N SER A 423 20.24 -17.20 -8.17
CA SER A 423 20.57 -18.62 -8.06
C SER A 423 19.34 -19.50 -7.76
N LEU A 424 18.40 -19.03 -6.93
CA LEU A 424 17.20 -19.78 -6.59
C LEU A 424 16.25 -19.95 -7.80
N PHE A 425 16.05 -18.90 -8.58
CA PHE A 425 15.15 -18.94 -9.74
C PHE A 425 15.77 -19.63 -10.97
N GLU A 426 17.09 -19.72 -11.05
CA GLU A 426 17.80 -20.49 -12.09
C GLU A 426 17.63 -22.01 -11.91
N LYS A 427 17.57 -22.51 -10.66
CA LYS A 427 17.52 -23.94 -10.35
C LYS A 427 16.17 -24.56 -10.67
N ASP A 428 16.21 -25.86 -11.07
CA ASP A 428 15.06 -26.75 -11.16
C ASP A 428 14.98 -27.59 -9.87
N TYR A 429 13.78 -27.68 -9.29
CA TYR A 429 13.51 -28.43 -8.07
C TYR A 429 12.65 -29.68 -8.32
N GLY A 430 12.38 -30.01 -9.58
CA GLY A 430 11.60 -31.19 -9.97
C GLY A 430 10.17 -31.21 -9.40
N GLY A 431 9.56 -30.04 -9.18
CA GLY A 431 8.22 -29.91 -8.58
C GLY A 431 8.18 -30.21 -7.08
N SER A 432 9.33 -30.39 -6.42
CA SER A 432 9.41 -30.81 -5.03
C SER A 432 9.48 -29.63 -4.05
N MET A 433 8.42 -29.44 -3.24
CA MET A 433 8.44 -28.48 -2.15
C MET A 433 9.55 -28.76 -1.12
N ALA A 434 9.84 -30.04 -0.86
CA ALA A 434 10.91 -30.42 0.05
C ALA A 434 12.32 -30.04 -0.49
N ALA A 435 12.52 -30.09 -1.82
CA ALA A 435 13.75 -29.63 -2.44
C ALA A 435 13.90 -28.11 -2.34
N ILE A 436 12.81 -27.37 -2.52
CA ILE A 436 12.76 -25.91 -2.31
C ILE A 436 13.12 -25.58 -0.85
N ASP A 437 12.47 -26.25 0.12
CA ASP A 437 12.71 -26.01 1.55
C ASP A 437 14.17 -26.32 1.93
N ALA A 438 14.75 -27.40 1.40
CA ALA A 438 16.16 -27.75 1.62
C ALA A 438 17.13 -26.70 1.03
N GLU A 439 16.79 -26.12 -0.12
CA GLU A 439 17.61 -25.06 -0.71
C GLU A 439 17.51 -23.75 0.07
N LEU A 440 16.32 -23.35 0.47
CA LEU A 440 16.11 -22.14 1.28
C LEU A 440 16.82 -22.22 2.63
N LEU A 441 16.90 -23.42 3.22
CA LEU A 441 17.61 -23.65 4.48
C LEU A 441 19.12 -23.31 4.38
N LYS A 442 19.75 -23.48 3.22
CA LYS A 442 21.14 -23.08 3.01
C LYS A 442 21.38 -21.57 3.17
N HIS A 443 20.33 -20.79 2.97
CA HIS A 443 20.34 -19.33 3.05
C HIS A 443 19.63 -18.80 4.30
N GLU A 444 19.33 -19.67 5.28
CA GLU A 444 18.53 -19.34 6.47
C GLU A 444 19.06 -18.12 7.22
N LYS A 445 20.38 -18.04 7.43
CA LYS A 445 21.00 -16.92 8.17
C LYS A 445 20.77 -15.56 7.50
N LEU A 446 20.92 -15.49 6.18
CA LEU A 446 20.65 -14.30 5.41
C LEU A 446 19.17 -13.94 5.44
N ILE A 447 18.31 -14.92 5.16
CA ILE A 447 16.85 -14.74 5.12
C ILE A 447 16.32 -14.31 6.49
N ALA A 448 16.78 -14.91 7.57
CA ALA A 448 16.39 -14.51 8.93
C ALA A 448 16.80 -13.08 9.26
N LYS A 449 17.99 -12.64 8.84
CA LYS A 449 18.46 -11.26 9.01
C LYS A 449 17.57 -10.26 8.26
N LEU A 450 17.06 -10.63 7.09
CA LEU A 450 16.20 -9.79 6.26
C LEU A 450 14.71 -9.83 6.69
N SER A 451 14.29 -10.94 7.32
CA SER A 451 12.92 -11.15 7.79
C SER A 451 12.73 -10.57 9.20
N ARG A 452 12.66 -9.24 9.32
CA ARG A 452 12.39 -8.61 10.61
C ARG A 452 10.95 -8.88 11.06
N LYS A 453 10.77 -9.37 12.29
CA LYS A 453 9.45 -9.42 12.91
C LYS A 453 8.98 -7.99 13.16
N LYS A 454 7.94 -7.56 12.47
CA LYS A 454 7.26 -6.31 12.79
C LYS A 454 6.57 -6.50 14.15
N ASN A 455 6.78 -5.60 15.11
CA ASN A 455 5.95 -5.58 16.31
C ASN A 455 4.50 -5.32 15.89
N LEU A 456 3.62 -6.26 16.16
CA LEU A 456 2.20 -6.26 15.76
C LEU A 456 1.37 -5.11 16.35
N LYS A 457 1.96 -4.32 17.26
CA LYS A 457 1.27 -3.21 17.93
C LYS A 457 0.90 -2.01 17.04
N ASN A 458 1.46 -1.91 15.83
CA ASN A 458 1.19 -0.76 14.93
C ASN A 458 0.07 -1.03 13.89
N SER A 459 -0.62 -2.16 13.92
CA SER A 459 -1.73 -2.42 12.99
C SER A 459 -3.02 -1.67 13.36
N ASP A 460 -3.18 -1.28 14.64
CA ASP A 460 -4.39 -0.60 15.11
C ASP A 460 -4.48 0.86 14.67
N THR A 461 -3.35 1.48 14.33
CA THR A 461 -3.28 2.86 13.87
C THR A 461 -3.72 3.04 12.41
N PHE A 462 -3.69 1.97 11.62
CA PHE A 462 -3.98 2.02 10.18
C PHE A 462 -5.44 2.37 9.88
N ASP A 463 -6.39 1.86 10.68
CA ASP A 463 -7.82 2.00 10.43
C ASP A 463 -8.45 3.26 11.03
N SER A 464 -7.91 3.74 12.15
CA SER A 464 -8.43 4.96 12.80
C SER A 464 -8.21 6.23 11.94
N LEU A 465 -7.25 6.17 11.01
CA LEU A 465 -6.88 7.29 10.15
C LEU A 465 -7.68 7.37 8.85
N PHE A 466 -8.36 6.29 8.47
CA PHE A 466 -9.21 6.29 7.27
C PHE A 466 -10.67 6.68 7.54
N SER A 467 -11.07 6.73 8.80
CA SER A 467 -12.41 7.19 9.21
C SER A 467 -12.48 8.70 9.47
N PHE A 468 -11.92 9.52 8.59
CA PHE A 468 -12.02 10.98 8.64
C PHE A 468 -13.45 11.51 8.41
N GLY A 469 -14.47 10.74 8.74
CA GLY A 469 -15.86 11.16 8.84
C GLY A 469 -16.33 11.33 10.29
N ASP A 470 -15.80 10.52 11.23
CA ASP A 470 -16.30 10.46 12.63
C ASP A 470 -15.21 10.29 13.70
N ALA A 471 -13.94 10.60 13.41
CA ALA A 471 -12.85 10.30 14.32
C ALA A 471 -12.76 11.28 15.51
N THR A 472 -13.10 10.79 16.68
CA THR A 472 -12.54 11.30 17.94
C THR A 472 -11.04 11.05 17.98
N PRO A 473 -10.20 12.01 18.40
CA PRO A 473 -8.76 11.80 18.46
C PRO A 473 -8.44 10.75 19.53
N VAL A 474 -7.79 9.68 19.09
CA VAL A 474 -7.15 8.74 20.02
C VAL A 474 -5.86 9.41 20.50
N ASN A 475 -5.78 9.71 21.79
CA ASN A 475 -4.56 10.10 22.46
C ASN A 475 -3.58 8.92 22.36
N THR A 476 -2.63 8.97 21.46
CA THR A 476 -1.48 8.09 21.47
C THR A 476 -0.30 8.91 21.91
N ASP A 477 -0.01 8.90 23.22
CA ASP A 477 1.32 9.12 23.73
C ASP A 477 2.19 7.97 23.21
N ILE A 478 2.73 8.12 22.01
CA ILE A 478 3.77 7.26 21.48
C ILE A 478 5.07 7.93 21.88
N ASP A 479 5.66 7.40 22.94
CA ASP A 479 7.00 7.69 23.40
C ASP A 479 7.98 7.46 22.23
N SER A 480 8.55 8.58 21.72
CA SER A 480 9.51 8.61 20.62
C SER A 480 10.92 8.22 21.04
N THR A 481 11.10 7.60 22.22
CA THR A 481 12.38 7.32 22.84
C THR A 481 12.74 5.82 22.93
N GLN A 482 12.33 4.99 21.98
CA GLN A 482 12.83 3.61 21.91
C GLN A 482 13.36 3.25 20.53
N GLU A 483 14.40 3.94 20.08
CA GLU A 483 15.33 3.50 19.03
C GLU A 483 16.80 3.51 19.49
N GLU A 484 17.09 3.37 20.75
CA GLU A 484 18.45 3.07 21.23
C GLU A 484 18.38 1.89 22.21
N ASP A 485 19.31 0.95 22.05
CA ASP A 485 19.60 -0.23 22.86
C ASP A 485 18.85 -1.53 22.57
N ASP A 486 19.37 -2.25 21.58
CA ASP A 486 19.53 -3.71 21.67
C ASP A 486 20.80 -4.16 20.91
N GLU A 487 21.96 -3.69 21.43
CA GLU A 487 23.23 -4.40 21.34
C GLU A 487 23.49 -5.07 22.68
N ARG A 488 23.02 -6.34 22.82
CA ARG A 488 23.68 -7.37 23.66
C ARG A 488 23.21 -8.77 23.27
#